data_bd54749fd1c9e32610a12cf1654441c3
#
_entry.id   bd54749fd1c9e32610a12cf1654441c3
#
_cell.length_a   1.000
_cell.length_b   1.000
_cell.length_c   1.000
_cell.angle_alpha   90.00
_cell.angle_beta   90.00
_cell.angle_gamma   90.00
#
_symmetry.space_group_name_H-M   'P 1'
#
loop_
_entity.id
_entity.type
_entity.pdbx_description
1 polymer ?
#
loop_
_entity_poly.entity_id
_entity_poly.type
_entity_poly.pdbx_seq_one_letter_code
_entity_poly.pdbx_strand_id
1 'polypeptide(L)'
;MKRQDYITWDEYFMGIALLSAQRSKDNNTQVGACIVNNENKILSLGYNGMPVGCNDDFMPWGREGRPIDTKYMYVCHAEMNAILNCPMGALSGAKVYVTLFPCNECAKAIIQSGIKEVVYISDK
;
A
#
# COMPACT_ATOMS: atom_id res chain seq x y z
N MET A 1 -5.37 23.75 29.00
CA MET A 1 -6.01 22.48 28.69
C MET A 1 -5.63 22.04 27.27
N LYS A 2 -5.75 20.77 27.01
CA LYS A 2 -5.30 20.27 25.71
C LYS A 2 -6.29 20.62 24.59
N ARG A 3 -5.78 20.69 23.38
CA ARG A 3 -6.56 20.87 22.16
C ARG A 3 -7.51 19.68 21.98
N GLN A 4 -8.72 19.91 21.45
CA GLN A 4 -9.75 18.87 21.32
C GLN A 4 -9.98 18.43 19.88
N ASP A 5 -9.50 19.20 18.92
CA ASP A 5 -9.80 18.96 17.50
C ASP A 5 -8.67 18.28 16.74
N TYR A 6 -7.83 17.53 17.45
CA TYR A 6 -6.77 16.76 16.78
C TYR A 6 -7.37 15.54 16.11
N ILE A 7 -6.71 15.07 15.04
CA ILE A 7 -7.21 13.94 14.25
C ILE A 7 -7.00 12.62 14.99
N THR A 8 -7.81 11.62 14.65
CA THR A 8 -7.69 10.28 15.23
C THR A 8 -6.49 9.55 14.61
N TRP A 9 -6.09 8.44 15.24
CA TRP A 9 -5.05 7.59 14.69
C TRP A 9 -5.42 7.07 13.31
N ASP A 10 -6.68 6.66 13.11
CA ASP A 10 -7.14 6.16 11.81
C ASP A 10 -7.03 7.25 10.74
N GLU A 11 -7.44 8.47 11.06
CA GLU A 11 -7.33 9.60 10.13
C GLU A 11 -5.87 9.89 9.80
N TYR A 12 -5.01 9.85 10.81
CA TYR A 12 -3.59 10.11 10.65
C TYR A 12 -2.94 9.07 9.72
N PHE A 13 -3.11 7.80 10.03
CA PHE A 13 -2.48 6.75 9.23
C PHE A 13 -3.07 6.63 7.83
N MET A 14 -4.37 6.85 7.70
CA MET A 14 -4.98 6.88 6.37
C MET A 14 -4.51 8.09 5.57
N GLY A 15 -4.31 9.22 6.24
CA GLY A 15 -3.73 10.40 5.60
C GLY A 15 -2.32 10.12 5.07
N ILE A 16 -1.52 9.37 5.83
CA ILE A 16 -0.18 8.98 5.39
C ILE A 16 -0.26 8.02 4.20
N ALA A 17 -1.21 7.08 4.22
CA ALA A 17 -1.42 6.17 3.08
C ALA A 17 -1.82 6.97 1.83
N LEU A 18 -2.72 7.94 1.98
CA LEU A 18 -3.13 8.81 0.88
C LEU A 18 -1.96 9.63 0.34
N LEU A 19 -1.13 10.14 1.23
CA LEU A 19 0.06 10.88 0.81
C LEU A 19 1.02 9.97 0.05
N SER A 20 1.21 8.74 0.51
CA SER A 20 2.07 7.77 -0.16
C SER A 20 1.56 7.48 -1.58
N ALA A 21 0.23 7.41 -1.75
CA ALA A 21 -0.36 7.18 -3.07
C ALA A 21 0.03 8.26 -4.08
N GLN A 22 0.34 9.47 -3.61
CA GLN A 22 0.74 10.57 -4.49
C GLN A 22 2.10 10.32 -5.16
N ARG A 23 2.87 9.37 -4.66
CA ARG A 23 4.13 8.96 -5.28
C ARG A 23 3.92 7.99 -6.45
N SER A 24 2.76 7.39 -6.63
CA SER A 24 2.52 6.44 -7.72
C SER A 24 2.48 7.15 -9.07
N LYS A 25 3.16 6.56 -10.04
CA LYS A 25 3.20 7.07 -11.42
C LYS A 25 2.13 6.46 -12.30
N ASP A 26 1.28 5.59 -11.75
CA ASP A 26 0.20 4.97 -12.50
C ASP A 26 -0.84 6.05 -12.85
N ASN A 27 -1.18 6.16 -14.12
CA ASN A 27 -2.12 7.17 -14.59
C ASN A 27 -3.57 6.87 -14.21
N ASN A 28 -3.88 5.62 -13.94
CA ASN A 28 -5.27 5.19 -13.72
C ASN A 28 -5.63 5.06 -12.24
N THR A 29 -4.75 4.45 -11.46
CA THR A 29 -5.06 4.16 -10.06
C THR A 29 -3.82 4.38 -9.21
N GLN A 30 -3.93 5.24 -8.22
CA GLN A 30 -2.85 5.50 -7.27
C GLN A 30 -3.28 4.95 -5.92
N VAL A 31 -2.51 4.02 -5.39
CA VAL A 31 -2.81 3.35 -4.10
C VAL A 31 -1.64 3.55 -3.15
N GLY A 32 -1.95 3.82 -1.90
CA GLY A 32 -0.95 3.93 -0.85
C GLY A 32 -1.30 3.02 0.32
N ALA A 33 -0.26 2.59 1.03
CA ALA A 33 -0.41 1.73 2.19
C ALA A 33 0.52 2.16 3.32
N CYS A 34 0.01 2.05 4.55
CA CYS A 34 0.76 2.38 5.76
C CYS A 34 0.56 1.23 6.75
N ILE A 35 1.64 0.61 7.18
CA ILE A 35 1.58 -0.49 8.15
C ILE A 35 2.03 0.03 9.50
N VAL A 36 1.24 -0.25 10.54
CA VAL A 36 1.54 0.19 11.91
C VAL A 36 1.46 -0.99 12.88
N ASN A 37 2.18 -0.89 14.00
CA ASN A 37 2.11 -1.90 15.03
C ASN A 37 1.05 -1.56 16.09
N ASN A 38 0.93 -2.40 17.11
CA ASN A 38 -0.06 -2.22 18.17
C ASN A 38 0.19 -0.98 19.04
N GLU A 39 1.36 -0.39 18.92
CA GLU A 39 1.73 0.80 19.69
C GLU A 39 1.63 2.07 18.84
N ASN A 40 0.95 1.99 17.71
CA ASN A 40 0.76 3.10 16.79
C ASN A 40 2.08 3.65 16.22
N LYS A 41 3.05 2.74 16.01
CA LYS A 41 4.31 3.11 15.35
C LYS A 41 4.25 2.66 13.91
N ILE A 42 4.65 3.54 13.00
CA ILE A 42 4.68 3.22 11.58
C ILE A 42 5.85 2.27 11.32
N LEU A 43 5.55 1.11 10.73
CA LEU A 43 6.54 0.11 10.39
C LEU A 43 7.01 0.24 8.95
N SER A 44 6.10 0.59 8.04
CA SER A 44 6.42 0.62 6.62
C SER A 44 5.37 1.39 5.84
N LEU A 45 5.79 1.87 4.67
CA LEU A 45 4.92 2.55 3.72
C LEU A 45 5.11 1.91 2.35
N GLY A 46 4.08 2.00 1.51
CA GLY A 46 4.17 1.53 0.14
C GLY A 46 3.21 2.27 -0.76
N TYR A 47 3.50 2.25 -2.06
CA TYR A 47 2.59 2.72 -3.09
C TYR A 47 2.82 1.86 -4.33
N ASN A 48 1.84 1.82 -5.23
CA ASN A 48 1.95 0.95 -6.40
C ASN A 48 2.94 1.51 -7.41
N GLY A 49 3.78 0.64 -7.96
CA GLY A 49 4.83 1.04 -8.88
C GLY A 49 5.52 -0.15 -9.50
N MET A 50 6.42 0.13 -10.42
CA MET A 50 7.17 -0.89 -11.13
C MET A 50 8.26 -1.49 -10.23
N PRO A 51 8.73 -2.72 -10.54
CA PRO A 51 9.76 -3.36 -9.72
C PRO A 51 11.05 -2.56 -9.68
N VAL A 52 11.79 -2.76 -8.58
CA VAL A 52 13.09 -2.12 -8.41
C VAL A 52 14.00 -2.45 -9.60
N GLY A 53 14.65 -1.44 -10.13
CA GLY A 53 15.59 -1.61 -11.26
C GLY A 53 14.94 -1.51 -12.62
N CYS A 54 13.60 -1.49 -12.70
CA CYS A 54 12.91 -1.27 -13.97
C CYS A 54 12.74 0.22 -14.19
N ASN A 55 13.10 0.68 -15.39
CA ASN A 55 13.00 2.09 -15.72
C ASN A 55 11.55 2.45 -16.02
N ASP A 56 10.98 3.35 -15.22
CA ASP A 56 9.57 3.74 -15.33
C ASP A 56 9.22 4.30 -16.71
N ASP A 57 10.18 4.92 -17.39
CA ASP A 57 9.94 5.52 -18.70
C ASP A 57 9.78 4.48 -19.80
N PHE A 58 10.24 3.26 -19.58
CA PHE A 58 10.21 2.20 -20.59
C PHE A 58 9.24 1.07 -20.22
N MET A 59 8.62 1.12 -19.05
CA MET A 59 7.68 0.10 -18.62
C MET A 59 6.27 0.42 -19.13
N PRO A 60 5.44 -0.60 -19.41
CA PRO A 60 4.06 -0.36 -19.85
C PRO A 60 3.19 0.03 -18.66
N TRP A 61 2.51 1.17 -18.79
CA TRP A 61 1.57 1.65 -17.76
C TRP A 61 0.11 1.50 -18.17
N GLY A 62 -0.13 1.03 -19.39
CA GLY A 62 -1.49 0.88 -19.93
C GLY A 62 -2.19 -0.36 -19.43
N ARG A 63 -3.48 -0.43 -19.70
CA ARG A 63 -4.34 -1.54 -19.28
C ARG A 63 -4.79 -2.41 -20.43
N GLU A 64 -4.52 -2.01 -21.69
CA GLU A 64 -5.02 -2.70 -22.88
C GLU A 64 -3.88 -3.18 -23.75
N GLY A 65 -4.12 -4.31 -24.44
CA GLY A 65 -3.16 -4.92 -25.30
C GLY A 65 -2.85 -6.34 -24.85
N ARG A 66 -1.75 -6.91 -25.37
CA ARG A 66 -1.32 -8.23 -24.93
C ARG A 66 -0.93 -8.14 -23.46
N PRO A 67 -1.10 -9.22 -22.66
CA PRO A 67 -0.75 -9.16 -21.24
C PRO A 67 0.63 -8.60 -20.97
N ILE A 68 1.63 -9.00 -21.77
CA ILE A 68 3.01 -8.53 -21.56
C ILE A 68 3.21 -7.05 -21.92
N ASP A 69 2.26 -6.44 -22.60
CA ASP A 69 2.30 -5.02 -22.95
C ASP A 69 1.49 -4.16 -21.98
N THR A 70 0.98 -4.74 -20.92
CA THR A 70 0.19 -4.02 -19.91
C THR A 70 0.92 -3.97 -18.58
N LYS A 71 0.51 -3.03 -17.73
CA LYS A 71 1.10 -2.89 -16.40
C LYS A 71 0.88 -4.11 -15.50
N TYR A 72 -0.17 -4.88 -15.78
CA TYR A 72 -0.61 -5.96 -14.89
C TYR A 72 0.42 -7.07 -14.71
N MET A 73 1.32 -7.25 -15.65
CA MET A 73 2.38 -8.25 -15.55
C MET A 73 3.53 -7.80 -14.66
N TYR A 74 3.63 -6.51 -14.36
CA TYR A 74 4.85 -5.94 -13.76
C TYR A 74 4.60 -5.12 -12.51
N VAL A 75 3.47 -4.41 -12.44
CA VAL A 75 3.25 -3.46 -11.36
C VAL A 75 3.15 -4.17 -10.01
N CYS A 76 3.86 -3.64 -9.02
CA CYS A 76 3.78 -4.12 -7.65
C CYS A 76 2.78 -3.26 -6.89
N HIS A 77 1.85 -3.89 -6.21
CA HIS A 77 0.80 -3.18 -5.49
C HIS A 77 1.35 -2.54 -4.21
N ALA A 78 0.65 -1.53 -3.72
CA ALA A 78 1.07 -0.76 -2.55
C ALA A 78 1.29 -1.63 -1.32
N GLU A 79 0.37 -2.55 -1.06
CA GLU A 79 0.43 -3.43 0.12
C GLU A 79 1.65 -4.35 0.04
N MET A 80 1.90 -4.93 -1.14
CA MET A 80 3.05 -5.79 -1.34
C MET A 80 4.34 -5.03 -1.11
N ASN A 81 4.43 -3.81 -1.66
CA ASN A 81 5.60 -2.97 -1.46
C ASN A 81 5.81 -2.63 0.01
N ALA A 82 4.73 -2.32 0.74
CA ALA A 82 4.83 -2.04 2.16
C ALA A 82 5.31 -3.26 2.95
N ILE A 83 4.78 -4.46 2.63
CA ILE A 83 5.17 -5.70 3.29
C ILE A 83 6.66 -6.00 3.02
N LEU A 84 7.08 -5.90 1.78
CA LEU A 84 8.45 -6.23 1.40
C LEU A 84 9.46 -5.21 1.90
N ASN A 85 9.04 -3.98 2.16
CA ASN A 85 9.90 -2.93 2.71
C ASN A 85 10.04 -3.02 4.23
N CYS A 86 9.30 -3.90 4.87
CA CYS A 86 9.29 -4.01 6.33
C CYS A 86 10.26 -5.09 6.80
N PRO A 87 10.96 -4.89 7.93
CA PRO A 87 11.82 -5.93 8.48
C PRO A 87 11.04 -7.20 8.77
N MET A 88 11.68 -8.35 8.50
CA MET A 88 11.07 -9.65 8.71
C MET A 88 10.66 -9.83 10.19
N GLY A 89 9.45 -10.35 10.39
CA GLY A 89 8.94 -10.61 11.73
C GLY A 89 8.25 -9.45 12.40
N ALA A 90 8.39 -8.24 11.86
CA ALA A 90 7.79 -7.06 12.48
C ALA A 90 6.28 -6.96 12.22
N LEU A 91 5.77 -7.71 11.25
CA LEU A 91 4.38 -7.57 10.79
C LEU A 91 3.36 -8.34 11.62
N SER A 92 3.82 -9.27 12.47
CA SER A 92 2.91 -10.08 13.27
C SER A 92 2.04 -9.20 14.17
N GLY A 93 0.72 -9.31 14.03
CA GLY A 93 -0.22 -8.52 14.82
C GLY A 93 -0.39 -7.08 14.35
N ALA A 94 0.27 -6.69 13.26
CA ALA A 94 0.20 -5.32 12.76
C ALA A 94 -1.13 -5.03 12.06
N LYS A 95 -1.31 -3.77 11.70
CA LYS A 95 -2.49 -3.26 11.00
C LYS A 95 -2.02 -2.54 9.74
N VAL A 96 -2.73 -2.73 8.63
CA VAL A 96 -2.42 -2.01 7.40
C VAL A 96 -3.58 -1.07 7.04
N TYR A 97 -3.21 0.17 6.75
CA TYR A 97 -4.12 1.18 6.20
C TYR A 97 -3.83 1.25 4.72
N VAL A 98 -4.85 1.06 3.90
CA VAL A 98 -4.69 1.08 2.45
C VAL A 98 -5.84 1.86 1.83
N THR A 99 -5.53 2.64 0.79
CA THR A 99 -6.54 3.51 0.19
C THR A 99 -7.55 2.75 -0.64
N LEU A 100 -7.19 1.56 -1.15
CA LEU A 100 -8.07 0.70 -1.93
C LEU A 100 -8.01 -0.72 -1.35
N PHE A 101 -9.17 -1.38 -1.22
CA PHE A 101 -9.24 -2.73 -0.65
C PHE A 101 -8.33 -3.69 -1.44
N PRO A 102 -7.54 -4.53 -0.74
CA PRO A 102 -6.56 -5.39 -1.40
C PRO A 102 -7.17 -6.41 -2.36
N CYS A 103 -6.45 -6.66 -3.45
CA CYS A 103 -6.81 -7.75 -4.36
C CYS A 103 -6.50 -9.12 -3.70
N ASN A 104 -6.92 -10.20 -4.37
CA ASN A 104 -6.70 -11.55 -3.84
C ASN A 104 -5.26 -11.83 -3.48
N GLU A 105 -4.33 -11.46 -4.36
CA GLU A 105 -2.90 -11.77 -4.13
C GLU A 105 -2.35 -10.99 -2.95
N CYS A 106 -2.70 -9.71 -2.86
CA CYS A 106 -2.27 -8.89 -1.73
C CYS A 106 -2.93 -9.34 -0.43
N ALA A 107 -4.19 -9.76 -0.48
CA ALA A 107 -4.89 -10.27 0.70
C ALA A 107 -4.19 -11.50 1.26
N LYS A 108 -3.77 -12.42 0.39
CA LYS A 108 -3.02 -13.61 0.82
C LYS A 108 -1.70 -13.21 1.50
N ALA A 109 -0.98 -12.28 0.91
CA ALA A 109 0.28 -11.82 1.46
C ALA A 109 0.08 -11.14 2.82
N ILE A 110 -0.97 -10.33 2.96
CA ILE A 110 -1.32 -9.66 4.21
C ILE A 110 -1.57 -10.70 5.31
N ILE A 111 -2.41 -11.69 5.01
CA ILE A 111 -2.74 -12.74 5.99
C ILE A 111 -1.50 -13.53 6.36
N GLN A 112 -0.72 -13.95 5.38
CA GLN A 112 0.44 -14.79 5.60
C GLN A 112 1.57 -14.05 6.34
N SER A 113 1.62 -12.72 6.22
CA SER A 113 2.62 -11.91 6.92
C SER A 113 2.30 -11.72 8.40
N GLY A 114 1.09 -12.09 8.82
CA GLY A 114 0.67 -11.95 10.22
C GLY A 114 -0.04 -10.65 10.53
N ILE A 115 -0.31 -9.81 9.53
CA ILE A 115 -1.10 -8.60 9.72
C ILE A 115 -2.52 -9.03 10.09
N LYS A 116 -3.06 -8.44 11.15
CA LYS A 116 -4.35 -8.89 11.70
C LYS A 116 -5.54 -8.04 11.29
N GLU A 117 -5.30 -6.86 10.75
CA GLU A 117 -6.39 -5.93 10.46
C GLU A 117 -6.08 -5.09 9.23
N VAL A 118 -7.09 -4.88 8.39
CA VAL A 118 -7.01 -4.01 7.21
C VAL A 118 -8.04 -2.91 7.37
N VAL A 119 -7.59 -1.66 7.25
CA VAL A 119 -8.46 -0.49 7.25
C VAL A 119 -8.37 0.14 5.86
N TYR A 120 -9.49 0.39 5.21
CA TYR A 120 -9.49 0.88 3.83
C TYR A 120 -10.57 1.95 3.63
N ILE A 121 -10.42 2.74 2.56
CA ILE A 121 -11.40 3.78 2.22
C ILE A 121 -12.36 3.29 1.14
N SER A 122 -11.82 2.65 0.11
CA SER A 122 -12.59 2.27 -1.07
C SER A 122 -12.37 0.79 -1.38
N ASP A 123 -13.41 0.10 -1.84
CA ASP A 123 -13.32 -1.30 -2.21
C ASP A 123 -13.39 -1.50 -3.72
N LYS A 124 -13.13 -0.44 -4.51
CA LYS A 124 -13.11 -0.58 -5.97
C LYS A 124 -12.23 0.45 -6.65
#